data_3790f1fd6d580f7b1772c7a3455a6c2c
#
_entry.id   3790f1fd6d580f7b1772c7a3455a6c2c
#
_cell.length_a   1.000
_cell.length_b   1.000
_cell.length_c   1.000
_cell.angle_alpha   90.00
_cell.angle_beta   90.00
_cell.angle_gamma   90.00
#
_symmetry.space_group_name_H-M   'P 1'
#
loop_
_entity.id
_entity.type
_entity.pdbx_description
1 polymer ?
#
loop_
_entity_poly.entity_id
_entity_poly.type
_entity_poly.pdbx_seq_one_letter_code
_entity_poly.pdbx_strand_id
1 'polypeptide(L)'
;MSDEFLLSLRHSLHHLYDVARTLSWLHFLPLTILSVVIFLLPGCGDNQGNTTDPVRTVRYVVVGSAQTLPALERTGEIHAHDETILSFRTGGRIVTRSVDIGDRVNAGQLLATLENTTSQNQLDGAQADYEGAKASAQVAALNVNRMQKLMPTGAIARTQLDTARADWLVARARLKNSESALRNARESLGWTRLIAPRSGVITEVSASAGQVVNGGQSVLTLATGEA
;
A
#
# COMPACT_ATOMS: atom_id res chain seq x y z
N MET A 1 -16.99 39.30 -29.32
CA MET A 1 -18.04 38.74 -28.44
C MET A 1 -17.57 38.77 -26.98
N SER A 2 -17.06 39.95 -26.55
CA SER A 2 -16.48 40.15 -25.21
C SER A 2 -16.74 41.52 -24.59
N ASP A 3 -17.46 42.41 -25.25
CA ASP A 3 -17.73 43.74 -24.71
C ASP A 3 -19.10 43.91 -24.05
N GLU A 4 -20.05 43.06 -24.36
CA GLU A 4 -21.40 43.10 -23.76
C GLU A 4 -21.43 42.60 -22.31
N PHE A 5 -20.47 41.77 -21.90
CA PHE A 5 -20.46 41.19 -20.56
C PHE A 5 -19.92 42.16 -19.49
N LEU A 6 -19.06 43.08 -19.88
CA LEU A 6 -18.44 44.05 -18.96
C LEU A 6 -19.35 45.26 -18.65
N LEU A 7 -20.30 45.57 -19.53
CA LEU A 7 -21.28 46.63 -19.32
C LEU A 7 -22.41 46.23 -18.36
N SER A 8 -22.76 44.97 -18.30
CA SER A 8 -23.77 44.41 -17.38
C SER A 8 -23.29 44.42 -15.92
N LEU A 9 -22.01 44.16 -15.69
CA LEU A 9 -21.41 44.12 -14.35
C LEU A 9 -21.27 45.52 -13.72
N ARG A 10 -21.10 46.57 -14.54
CA ARG A 10 -20.93 47.93 -14.07
C ARG A 10 -22.25 48.56 -13.60
N HIS A 11 -23.37 48.13 -14.17
CA HIS A 11 -24.69 48.66 -13.79
C HIS A 11 -25.23 48.04 -12.49
N SER A 12 -24.81 46.83 -12.14
CA SER A 12 -25.21 46.13 -10.91
C SER A 12 -24.49 46.65 -9.66
N LEU A 13 -23.27 47.16 -9.81
CA LEU A 13 -22.49 47.69 -8.68
C LEU A 13 -22.90 49.08 -8.18
N HIS A 14 -23.52 49.91 -9.05
CA HIS A 14 -24.00 51.21 -8.64
C HIS A 14 -25.29 51.17 -7.80
N HIS A 15 -26.13 50.14 -8.01
CA HIS A 15 -27.38 50.03 -7.25
C HIS A 15 -27.18 49.52 -5.82
N LEU A 16 -26.08 48.85 -5.53
CA LEU A 16 -25.74 48.35 -4.18
C LEU A 16 -25.11 49.44 -3.28
N TYR A 17 -24.53 50.47 -3.89
CA TYR A 17 -23.88 51.55 -3.13
C TYR A 17 -24.86 52.59 -2.59
N ASP A 18 -25.99 52.81 -3.27
CA ASP A 18 -27.02 53.79 -2.85
C ASP A 18 -27.92 53.24 -1.73
N VAL A 19 -28.15 51.94 -1.66
CA VAL A 19 -28.97 51.34 -0.59
C VAL A 19 -28.23 51.31 0.75
N ALA A 20 -26.91 51.20 0.74
CA ALA A 20 -26.12 51.19 1.97
C ALA A 20 -26.02 52.59 2.66
N ARG A 21 -26.22 53.66 1.91
CA ARG A 21 -26.06 55.05 2.43
C ARG A 21 -27.29 55.59 3.12
N THR A 22 -28.47 55.09 2.84
CA THR A 22 -29.73 55.53 3.46
C THR A 22 -30.07 54.81 4.76
N LEU A 23 -29.44 53.65 5.04
CA LEU A 23 -29.71 52.84 6.22
C LEU A 23 -28.88 53.27 7.45
N SER A 24 -27.82 54.07 7.25
CA SER A 24 -26.92 54.48 8.32
C SER A 24 -27.47 55.59 9.22
N TRP A 25 -28.48 56.34 8.79
CA TRP A 25 -29.01 57.48 9.56
C TRP A 25 -30.16 57.10 10.51
N LEU A 26 -30.76 55.96 10.34
CA LEU A 26 -31.91 55.56 11.17
C LEU A 26 -31.51 54.93 12.52
N HIS A 27 -30.25 54.59 12.72
CA HIS A 27 -29.78 53.94 13.95
C HIS A 27 -29.20 54.87 14.99
N PHE A 28 -28.97 56.18 14.66
CA PHE A 28 -28.45 57.14 15.62
C PHE A 28 -29.56 57.91 16.40
N LEU A 29 -30.79 57.86 15.93
CA LEU A 29 -31.89 58.59 16.57
C LEU A 29 -32.35 58.02 17.93
N PRO A 30 -32.41 56.69 18.15
CA PRO A 30 -32.83 56.15 19.45
C PRO A 30 -31.74 56.23 20.52
N LEU A 31 -30.46 56.32 20.14
CA LEU A 31 -29.35 56.35 21.10
C LEU A 31 -29.22 57.70 21.80
N THR A 32 -29.58 58.81 21.14
CA THR A 32 -29.57 60.20 21.74
C THR A 32 -30.73 60.38 22.68
N ILE A 33 -31.91 59.82 22.43
CA ILE A 33 -33.07 59.89 23.30
C ILE A 33 -32.85 59.09 24.59
N LEU A 34 -32.19 57.93 24.50
CA LEU A 34 -31.86 57.06 25.67
C LEU A 34 -30.86 57.80 26.61
N SER A 35 -29.93 58.59 26.09
CA SER A 35 -28.91 59.30 26.87
C SER A 35 -29.55 60.49 27.69
N VAL A 36 -30.57 61.08 27.18
CA VAL A 36 -31.27 62.27 27.88
C VAL A 36 -32.16 61.73 29.01
N VAL A 37 -32.75 60.54 28.89
CA VAL A 37 -33.62 59.94 29.93
C VAL A 37 -32.82 59.49 31.15
N ILE A 38 -31.56 59.09 30.98
CA ILE A 38 -30.71 58.68 32.10
C ILE A 38 -30.23 59.77 33.00
N PHE A 39 -30.28 61.04 32.50
CA PHE A 39 -29.79 62.22 33.25
C PHE A 39 -30.85 62.86 34.15
N LEU A 40 -32.12 62.42 34.15
CA LEU A 40 -33.24 62.99 34.88
C LEU A 40 -33.70 62.17 36.10
N LEU A 41 -32.99 61.21 36.57
CA LEU A 41 -33.30 60.45 37.78
C LEU A 41 -32.60 61.12 38.98
N PRO A 42 -33.34 61.86 39.87
CA PRO A 42 -32.77 62.33 41.12
C PRO A 42 -32.56 61.12 42.06
N GLY A 43 -31.33 60.94 42.49
CA GLY A 43 -30.97 59.92 43.46
C GLY A 43 -31.61 60.23 44.83
N CYS A 44 -32.45 59.33 45.31
CA CYS A 44 -32.78 59.25 46.75
C CYS A 44 -31.62 58.56 47.43
N GLY A 45 -30.85 59.31 48.18
CA GLY A 45 -29.86 58.77 49.10
C GLY A 45 -30.56 58.21 50.35
N ASP A 46 -30.44 56.94 50.55
CA ASP A 46 -30.82 56.23 51.76
C ASP A 46 -29.60 56.11 52.67
N ASN A 47 -29.65 56.93 53.73
CA ASN A 47 -28.61 56.99 54.75
C ASN A 47 -28.85 55.89 55.77
N GLN A 48 -28.42 54.68 55.49
CA GLN A 48 -28.45 53.58 56.49
C GLN A 48 -27.18 53.62 57.31
N GLY A 49 -27.38 53.76 58.58
CA GLY A 49 -26.34 53.83 59.58
C GLY A 49 -25.35 52.68 59.52
N ASN A 50 -24.14 53.09 59.58
CA ASN A 50 -22.98 52.22 59.58
C ASN A 50 -22.88 51.48 60.92
N THR A 51 -23.52 50.36 61.11
CA THR A 51 -23.16 49.39 62.12
C THR A 51 -21.95 48.59 61.57
N THR A 52 -20.78 49.05 61.91
CA THR A 52 -19.54 48.34 61.66
C THR A 52 -19.51 47.12 62.51
N ASP A 53 -19.98 46.00 62.00
CA ASP A 53 -19.69 44.68 62.55
C ASP A 53 -18.17 44.50 62.59
N PRO A 54 -17.57 44.10 63.71
CA PRO A 54 -16.11 43.92 63.77
C PRO A 54 -15.68 42.82 62.78
N VAL A 55 -14.98 43.27 61.78
CA VAL A 55 -14.41 42.36 60.79
C VAL A 55 -13.46 41.37 61.49
N ARG A 56 -13.91 40.16 61.64
CA ARG A 56 -13.11 39.07 62.22
C ARG A 56 -12.00 38.74 61.24
N THR A 57 -10.76 39.05 61.61
CA THR A 57 -9.61 38.67 60.81
C THR A 57 -9.48 37.15 60.78
N VAL A 58 -9.72 36.54 59.63
CA VAL A 58 -9.46 35.12 59.40
C VAL A 58 -8.10 35.00 58.72
N ARG A 59 -7.26 34.16 59.31
CA ARG A 59 -6.04 33.71 58.65
C ARG A 59 -6.43 32.82 57.50
N TYR A 60 -6.14 33.20 56.29
CA TYR A 60 -6.25 32.34 55.13
C TYR A 60 -4.84 32.04 54.59
N VAL A 61 -4.65 30.84 54.14
CA VAL A 61 -3.48 30.46 53.41
C VAL A 61 -3.85 30.48 51.93
N VAL A 62 -3.21 31.35 51.18
CA VAL A 62 -3.30 31.32 49.72
C VAL A 62 -2.49 30.06 49.30
N VAL A 63 -3.22 29.01 48.99
CA VAL A 63 -2.61 27.89 48.30
C VAL A 63 -2.14 28.41 46.96
N GLY A 64 -0.80 28.58 46.82
CA GLY A 64 -0.23 28.96 45.53
C GLY A 64 -0.76 28.02 44.47
N SER A 65 -1.20 28.58 43.35
CA SER A 65 -1.55 27.78 42.20
C SER A 65 -0.44 26.76 41.96
N ALA A 66 -0.81 25.48 41.97
CA ALA A 66 0.13 24.43 41.65
C ALA A 66 0.83 24.84 40.36
N GLN A 67 2.13 25.11 40.45
CA GLN A 67 2.89 25.33 39.23
C GLN A 67 2.77 24.02 38.44
N THR A 68 1.96 24.04 37.44
CA THR A 68 1.91 22.95 36.47
C THR A 68 3.31 22.91 35.86
N LEU A 69 4.10 21.93 36.28
CA LEU A 69 5.36 21.70 35.60
C LEU A 69 5.05 21.57 34.11
N PRO A 70 5.80 22.23 33.24
CA PRO A 70 5.55 22.12 31.82
C PRO A 70 5.55 20.64 31.44
N ALA A 71 4.42 20.16 30.93
CA ALA A 71 4.31 18.79 30.47
C ALA A 71 5.40 18.59 29.42
N LEU A 72 6.30 17.64 29.66
CA LEU A 72 7.32 17.29 28.70
C LEU A 72 6.65 16.48 27.59
N GLU A 73 6.18 17.16 26.55
CA GLU A 73 5.67 16.51 25.36
C GLU A 73 6.85 15.98 24.53
N ARG A 74 6.81 14.71 24.23
CA ARG A 74 7.74 14.08 23.31
C ARG A 74 6.95 13.46 22.19
N THR A 75 7.34 13.78 20.97
CA THR A 75 6.83 13.14 19.78
C THR A 75 7.60 11.84 19.57
N GLY A 76 6.89 10.74 19.32
CA GLY A 76 7.44 9.45 18.97
C GLY A 76 6.63 8.86 17.82
N GLU A 77 7.29 8.03 17.03
CA GLU A 77 6.66 7.26 15.97
C GLU A 77 6.66 5.78 16.35
N ILE A 78 5.53 5.12 16.17
CA ILE A 78 5.38 3.70 16.46
C ILE A 78 5.63 2.93 15.18
N HIS A 79 6.69 2.15 15.14
CA HIS A 79 6.98 1.23 14.05
C HIS A 79 6.67 -0.21 14.48
N ALA A 80 6.32 -1.05 13.52
CA ALA A 80 6.21 -2.48 13.77
C ALA A 80 7.59 -3.05 14.13
N HIS A 81 7.62 -4.04 15.02
CA HIS A 81 8.88 -4.66 15.46
C HIS A 81 9.59 -5.37 14.31
N ASP A 82 8.82 -6.09 13.49
CA ASP A 82 9.31 -6.81 12.32
C ASP A 82 8.62 -6.29 11.06
N GLU A 83 9.38 -5.61 10.20
CA GLU A 83 8.94 -5.18 8.88
C GLU A 83 9.72 -5.93 7.80
N THR A 84 9.03 -6.41 6.81
CA THR A 84 9.60 -7.11 5.65
C THR A 84 9.22 -6.39 4.37
N ILE A 85 10.22 -5.92 3.63
CA ILE A 85 10.03 -5.36 2.31
C ILE A 85 9.81 -6.49 1.32
N LEU A 86 8.69 -6.46 0.62
CA LEU A 86 8.31 -7.43 -0.39
C LEU A 86 8.60 -6.86 -1.78
N SER A 87 9.33 -7.62 -2.57
CA SER A 87 9.73 -7.26 -3.93
C SER A 87 9.59 -8.46 -4.86
N PHE A 88 9.40 -8.19 -6.15
CA PHE A 88 9.50 -9.24 -7.16
C PHE A 88 10.96 -9.62 -7.39
N ARG A 89 11.19 -10.88 -7.65
CA ARG A 89 12.52 -11.41 -7.96
C ARG A 89 12.98 -11.06 -9.38
N THR A 90 12.02 -10.80 -10.28
CA THR A 90 12.24 -10.39 -11.68
C THR A 90 11.55 -9.05 -11.94
N GLY A 91 12.04 -8.31 -12.95
CA GLY A 91 11.39 -7.07 -13.39
C GLY A 91 10.23 -7.36 -14.33
N GLY A 92 9.28 -6.42 -14.39
CA GLY A 92 8.12 -6.49 -15.27
C GLY A 92 7.06 -5.46 -14.91
N ARG A 93 5.95 -5.46 -15.65
CA ARG A 93 4.80 -4.61 -15.37
C ARG A 93 3.87 -5.30 -14.37
N ILE A 94 3.48 -4.61 -13.32
CA ILE A 94 2.45 -5.08 -12.37
C ILE A 94 1.10 -5.09 -13.08
N VAL A 95 0.47 -6.25 -13.20
CA VAL A 95 -0.87 -6.39 -13.79
C VAL A 95 -1.93 -6.19 -12.72
N THR A 96 -1.76 -6.84 -11.57
CA THR A 96 -2.71 -6.75 -10.45
C THR A 96 -1.99 -6.55 -9.14
N ARG A 97 -2.61 -5.77 -8.27
CA ARG A 97 -2.29 -5.66 -6.85
C ARG A 97 -3.61 -5.86 -6.08
N SER A 98 -3.67 -6.90 -5.28
CA SER A 98 -4.91 -7.36 -4.64
C SER A 98 -5.04 -6.90 -3.19
N VAL A 99 -4.11 -6.09 -2.69
CA VAL A 99 -4.04 -5.65 -1.29
C VAL A 99 -3.70 -4.17 -1.22
N ASP A 100 -4.13 -3.51 -0.14
CA ASP A 100 -3.86 -2.10 0.13
C ASP A 100 -3.28 -1.88 1.54
N ILE A 101 -2.89 -0.64 1.85
CA ILE A 101 -2.39 -0.27 3.18
C ILE A 101 -3.48 -0.57 4.22
N GLY A 102 -3.08 -1.23 5.30
CA GLY A 102 -3.97 -1.65 6.38
C GLY A 102 -4.59 -3.04 6.20
N ASP A 103 -4.44 -3.67 5.03
CA ASP A 103 -4.99 -5.01 4.79
C ASP A 103 -4.23 -6.08 5.58
N ARG A 104 -5.00 -6.99 6.17
CA ARG A 104 -4.46 -8.21 6.78
C ARG A 104 -4.31 -9.30 5.73
N VAL A 105 -3.13 -9.89 5.70
CA VAL A 105 -2.78 -10.96 4.76
C VAL A 105 -2.33 -12.21 5.50
N ASN A 106 -2.61 -13.36 4.89
CA ASN A 106 -2.18 -14.66 5.39
C ASN A 106 -0.91 -15.13 4.68
N ALA A 107 -0.11 -15.95 5.34
CA ALA A 107 1.02 -16.61 4.70
C ALA A 107 0.58 -17.38 3.44
N GLY A 108 1.31 -17.22 2.34
CA GLY A 108 0.98 -17.82 1.04
C GLY A 108 -0.08 -17.06 0.23
N GLN A 109 -0.68 -15.99 0.75
CA GLN A 109 -1.65 -15.18 0.01
C GLN A 109 -0.98 -14.43 -1.15
N LEU A 110 -1.63 -14.41 -2.32
CA LEU A 110 -1.19 -13.64 -3.48
C LEU A 110 -1.48 -12.16 -3.27
N LEU A 111 -0.44 -11.34 -3.38
CA LEU A 111 -0.50 -9.90 -3.14
C LEU A 111 -0.51 -9.10 -4.43
N ALA A 112 0.35 -9.49 -5.38
CA ALA A 112 0.47 -8.82 -6.68
C ALA A 112 0.99 -9.80 -7.74
N THR A 113 0.75 -9.48 -9.02
CA THR A 113 1.24 -10.25 -10.16
C THR A 113 1.90 -9.35 -11.20
N LEU A 114 2.99 -9.84 -11.80
CA LEU A 114 3.57 -9.25 -13.00
C LEU A 114 2.92 -9.84 -14.26
N GLU A 115 3.11 -9.14 -15.36
CA GLU A 115 2.83 -9.69 -16.70
C GLU A 115 3.67 -10.94 -16.93
N ASN A 116 3.03 -12.07 -17.17
CA ASN A 116 3.67 -13.39 -17.17
C ASN A 116 3.61 -14.13 -18.51
N THR A 117 3.10 -13.49 -19.57
CA THR A 117 2.92 -14.12 -20.88
C THR A 117 4.18 -14.77 -21.41
N THR A 118 5.33 -14.08 -21.32
CA THR A 118 6.61 -14.61 -21.76
C THR A 118 7.06 -15.80 -20.92
N SER A 119 6.93 -15.73 -19.60
CA SER A 119 7.30 -16.81 -18.68
C SER A 119 6.39 -18.03 -18.86
N GLN A 120 5.11 -17.81 -19.15
CA GLN A 120 4.18 -18.90 -19.46
C GLN A 120 4.57 -19.62 -20.76
N ASN A 121 4.84 -18.86 -21.83
CA ASN A 121 5.28 -19.44 -23.11
C ASN A 121 6.62 -20.22 -22.95
N GLN A 122 7.54 -19.73 -22.12
CA GLN A 122 8.78 -20.43 -21.81
C GLN A 122 8.52 -21.73 -21.05
N LEU A 123 7.57 -21.74 -20.11
CA LEU A 123 7.17 -22.94 -19.40
C LEU A 123 6.57 -23.97 -20.35
N ASP A 124 5.66 -23.54 -21.23
CA ASP A 124 4.99 -24.43 -22.19
C ASP A 124 6.00 -25.06 -23.16
N GLY A 125 6.97 -24.26 -23.65
CA GLY A 125 8.07 -24.76 -24.46
C GLY A 125 8.95 -25.77 -23.74
N ALA A 126 9.37 -25.45 -22.51
CA ALA A 126 10.18 -26.36 -21.69
C ALA A 126 9.44 -27.67 -21.33
N GLN A 127 8.12 -27.59 -21.14
CA GLN A 127 7.27 -28.75 -20.91
C GLN A 127 7.25 -29.68 -22.14
N ALA A 128 7.08 -29.11 -23.34
CA ALA A 128 7.09 -29.89 -24.60
C ALA A 128 8.46 -30.55 -24.84
N ASP A 129 9.56 -29.80 -24.59
CA ASP A 129 10.92 -30.35 -24.70
C ASP A 129 11.18 -31.48 -23.73
N TYR A 130 10.69 -31.36 -22.50
CA TYR A 130 10.78 -32.43 -21.49
C TYR A 130 10.03 -33.69 -21.94
N GLU A 131 8.81 -33.53 -22.42
CA GLU A 131 7.98 -34.65 -22.89
C GLU A 131 8.61 -35.35 -24.11
N GLY A 132 9.13 -34.59 -25.06
CA GLY A 132 9.88 -35.13 -26.20
C GLY A 132 11.15 -35.88 -25.80
N ALA A 133 11.93 -35.32 -24.88
CA ALA A 133 13.13 -35.99 -24.37
C ALA A 133 12.79 -37.23 -23.55
N LYS A 134 11.70 -37.22 -22.78
CA LYS A 134 11.21 -38.38 -22.02
C LYS A 134 10.79 -39.51 -22.95
N ALA A 135 10.04 -39.21 -23.99
CA ALA A 135 9.66 -40.23 -25.00
C ALA A 135 10.90 -40.83 -25.69
N SER A 136 11.87 -39.99 -26.09
CA SER A 136 13.11 -40.45 -26.71
C SER A 136 13.92 -41.34 -25.79
N ALA A 137 14.06 -40.99 -24.51
CA ALA A 137 14.76 -41.80 -23.52
C ALA A 137 14.06 -43.14 -23.29
N GLN A 138 12.74 -43.17 -23.30
CA GLN A 138 11.94 -44.36 -23.15
C GLN A 138 12.12 -45.32 -24.35
N VAL A 139 12.08 -44.78 -25.57
CA VAL A 139 12.33 -45.57 -26.79
C VAL A 139 13.74 -46.16 -26.77
N ALA A 140 14.75 -45.36 -26.44
CA ALA A 140 16.13 -45.84 -26.34
C ALA A 140 16.30 -46.95 -25.27
N ALA A 141 15.64 -46.79 -24.11
CA ALA A 141 15.65 -47.81 -23.05
C ALA A 141 15.01 -49.13 -23.51
N LEU A 142 13.88 -49.08 -24.23
CA LEU A 142 13.24 -50.25 -24.81
C LEU A 142 14.13 -50.91 -25.85
N ASN A 143 14.87 -50.13 -26.64
CA ASN A 143 15.83 -50.65 -27.61
C ASN A 143 16.97 -51.40 -26.92
N VAL A 144 17.59 -50.82 -25.88
CA VAL A 144 18.61 -51.50 -25.07
C VAL A 144 18.09 -52.83 -24.52
N ASN A 145 16.90 -52.83 -23.93
CA ASN A 145 16.28 -54.05 -23.38
C ASN A 145 16.07 -55.14 -24.46
N ARG A 146 15.64 -54.73 -25.66
CA ARG A 146 15.50 -55.64 -26.80
C ARG A 146 16.83 -56.19 -27.20
N MET A 147 17.88 -55.39 -27.38
CA MET A 147 19.23 -55.81 -27.75
C MET A 147 19.85 -56.77 -26.69
N GLN A 148 19.64 -56.50 -25.40
CA GLN A 148 20.05 -57.33 -24.29
C GLN A 148 19.43 -58.73 -24.36
N LYS A 149 18.16 -58.84 -24.75
CA LYS A 149 17.47 -60.13 -24.90
C LYS A 149 17.93 -60.91 -26.14
N LEU A 150 18.30 -60.22 -27.22
CA LEU A 150 18.77 -60.87 -28.46
C LEU A 150 20.24 -61.24 -28.41
N MET A 151 21.04 -60.62 -27.61
CA MET A 151 22.48 -60.87 -27.52
C MET A 151 22.82 -62.34 -27.19
N PRO A 152 22.19 -63.04 -26.22
CA PRO A 152 22.48 -64.39 -25.86
C PRO A 152 22.14 -65.41 -26.99
N THR A 153 21.23 -65.05 -27.89
CA THR A 153 20.80 -65.89 -29.01
C THR A 153 21.77 -65.85 -30.19
N GLY A 154 22.78 -64.97 -30.14
CA GLY A 154 23.71 -64.75 -31.25
C GLY A 154 23.09 -63.98 -32.44
N ALA A 155 21.88 -63.49 -32.31
CA ALA A 155 21.14 -62.78 -33.37
C ALA A 155 21.66 -61.35 -33.64
N ILE A 156 22.50 -60.80 -32.77
CA ILE A 156 23.06 -59.45 -32.91
C ILE A 156 24.56 -59.44 -32.59
N ALA A 157 25.31 -58.49 -33.19
CA ALA A 157 26.68 -58.22 -32.83
C ALA A 157 26.79 -57.44 -31.52
N ARG A 158 27.85 -57.66 -30.75
CA ARG A 158 28.11 -56.96 -29.50
C ARG A 158 28.11 -55.40 -29.67
N THR A 159 28.68 -54.97 -30.79
CA THR A 159 28.70 -53.50 -31.16
C THR A 159 27.30 -52.90 -31.25
N GLN A 160 26.28 -53.64 -31.68
CA GLN A 160 24.91 -53.18 -31.75
C GLN A 160 24.31 -52.93 -30.34
N LEU A 161 24.61 -53.77 -29.37
CA LEU A 161 24.23 -53.58 -27.98
C LEU A 161 24.96 -52.39 -27.37
N ASP A 162 26.26 -52.24 -27.65
CA ASP A 162 27.07 -51.13 -27.12
C ASP A 162 26.61 -49.80 -27.73
N THR A 163 26.26 -49.72 -29.02
CA THR A 163 25.63 -48.57 -29.66
C THR A 163 24.28 -48.24 -29.00
N ALA A 164 23.39 -49.20 -28.81
CA ALA A 164 22.10 -48.97 -28.18
C ALA A 164 22.26 -48.44 -26.76
N ARG A 165 23.25 -48.91 -26.00
CA ARG A 165 23.56 -48.38 -24.66
C ARG A 165 24.06 -46.93 -24.72
N ALA A 166 24.93 -46.59 -25.66
CA ALA A 166 25.41 -45.25 -25.87
C ALA A 166 24.25 -44.29 -26.21
N ASP A 167 23.38 -44.69 -27.15
CA ASP A 167 22.17 -43.91 -27.52
C ASP A 167 21.25 -43.68 -26.32
N TRP A 168 21.05 -44.71 -25.50
CA TRP A 168 20.25 -44.57 -24.27
C TRP A 168 20.89 -43.60 -23.27
N LEU A 169 22.22 -43.64 -23.10
CA LEU A 169 22.91 -42.70 -22.21
C LEU A 169 22.77 -41.27 -22.70
N VAL A 170 22.88 -41.00 -24.01
CA VAL A 170 22.68 -39.70 -24.63
C VAL A 170 21.24 -39.24 -24.42
N ALA A 171 20.23 -40.07 -24.72
CA ALA A 171 18.84 -39.74 -24.54
C ALA A 171 18.48 -39.45 -23.07
N ARG A 172 19.05 -40.24 -22.12
CA ARG A 172 18.89 -40.01 -20.68
C ARG A 172 19.52 -38.70 -20.23
N ALA A 173 20.70 -38.34 -20.75
CA ALA A 173 21.31 -37.04 -20.45
C ALA A 173 20.47 -35.88 -20.95
N ARG A 174 19.91 -36.00 -22.17
CA ARG A 174 18.99 -34.99 -22.73
C ARG A 174 17.72 -34.85 -21.89
N LEU A 175 17.13 -35.96 -21.44
CA LEU A 175 15.98 -35.93 -20.53
C LEU A 175 16.32 -35.17 -19.24
N LYS A 176 17.47 -35.44 -18.62
CA LYS A 176 17.88 -34.76 -17.40
C LYS A 176 18.07 -33.25 -17.62
N ASN A 177 18.61 -32.85 -18.78
CA ASN A 177 18.77 -31.44 -19.11
C ASN A 177 17.41 -30.75 -19.31
N SER A 178 16.47 -31.35 -20.05
CA SER A 178 15.14 -30.82 -20.26
C SER A 178 14.32 -30.76 -18.97
N GLU A 179 14.49 -31.74 -18.07
CA GLU A 179 13.90 -31.72 -16.73
C GLU A 179 14.38 -30.51 -15.91
N SER A 180 15.67 -30.19 -15.98
CA SER A 180 16.24 -29.03 -15.31
C SER A 180 15.74 -27.70 -15.94
N ALA A 181 15.65 -27.63 -17.27
CA ALA A 181 15.09 -26.50 -17.97
C ALA A 181 13.61 -26.24 -17.58
N LEU A 182 12.82 -27.30 -17.47
CA LEU A 182 11.43 -27.24 -17.05
C LEU A 182 11.30 -26.71 -15.60
N ARG A 183 12.15 -27.19 -14.68
CA ARG A 183 12.17 -26.62 -13.30
C ARG A 183 12.47 -25.15 -13.31
N ASN A 184 13.50 -24.72 -14.04
CA ASN A 184 13.87 -23.31 -14.13
C ASN A 184 12.74 -22.46 -14.71
N ALA A 185 12.04 -22.94 -15.73
CA ALA A 185 10.90 -22.23 -16.32
C ALA A 185 9.72 -22.10 -15.33
N ARG A 186 9.44 -23.15 -14.54
CA ARG A 186 8.43 -23.12 -13.47
C ARG A 186 8.78 -22.13 -12.37
N GLU A 187 10.04 -22.09 -11.96
CA GLU A 187 10.52 -21.13 -10.97
C GLU A 187 10.41 -19.69 -11.50
N SER A 188 10.82 -19.46 -12.75
CA SER A 188 10.73 -18.14 -13.39
C SER A 188 9.29 -17.64 -13.48
N LEU A 189 8.34 -18.51 -13.79
CA LEU A 189 6.92 -18.17 -13.72
C LEU A 189 6.47 -17.90 -12.28
N GLY A 190 6.98 -18.64 -11.30
CA GLY A 190 6.72 -18.39 -9.88
C GLY A 190 7.18 -17.02 -9.42
N TRP A 191 8.28 -16.48 -9.98
CA TRP A 191 8.82 -15.17 -9.63
C TRP A 191 7.95 -13.99 -10.11
N THR A 192 7.02 -14.23 -11.01
CA THR A 192 6.04 -13.22 -11.46
C THR A 192 4.90 -13.02 -10.47
N ARG A 193 4.85 -13.80 -9.39
CA ARG A 193 3.82 -13.75 -8.36
C ARG A 193 4.44 -13.32 -7.04
N LEU A 194 3.94 -12.22 -6.47
CA LEU A 194 4.32 -11.77 -5.15
C LEU A 194 3.36 -12.37 -4.13
N ILE A 195 3.88 -13.20 -3.25
CA ILE A 195 3.12 -13.88 -2.20
C ILE A 195 3.63 -13.46 -0.83
N ALA A 196 2.74 -13.39 0.16
CA ALA A 196 3.10 -13.10 1.54
C ALA A 196 3.90 -14.26 2.15
N PRO A 197 5.12 -14.01 2.66
CA PRO A 197 5.93 -15.07 3.29
C PRO A 197 5.39 -15.47 4.67
N ARG A 198 4.69 -14.56 5.35
CA ARG A 198 4.08 -14.72 6.67
C ARG A 198 2.75 -13.97 6.72
N SER A 199 1.93 -14.28 7.72
CA SER A 199 0.75 -13.48 8.02
C SER A 199 1.15 -12.15 8.66
N GLY A 200 0.40 -11.07 8.38
CA GLY A 200 0.70 -9.74 8.89
C GLY A 200 -0.23 -8.68 8.32
N VAL A 201 0.18 -7.42 8.43
CA VAL A 201 -0.55 -6.25 7.91
C VAL A 201 0.33 -5.49 6.92
N ILE A 202 -0.25 -5.03 5.82
CA ILE A 202 0.45 -4.18 4.86
C ILE A 202 0.56 -2.77 5.43
N THR A 203 1.78 -2.28 5.64
CA THR A 203 2.04 -0.94 6.19
C THR A 203 2.36 0.08 5.11
N GLU A 204 2.91 -0.36 3.97
CA GLU A 204 3.28 0.53 2.89
C GLU A 204 3.05 -0.12 1.53
N VAL A 205 2.66 0.71 0.55
CA VAL A 205 2.53 0.36 -0.87
C VAL A 205 3.41 1.30 -1.67
N SER A 206 4.54 0.78 -2.18
CA SER A 206 5.54 1.57 -2.94
C SER A 206 5.35 1.48 -4.46
N ALA A 207 4.51 0.56 -4.96
CA ALA A 207 4.25 0.40 -6.38
C ALA A 207 2.78 0.08 -6.68
N SER A 208 2.28 0.59 -7.81
CA SER A 208 0.88 0.46 -8.22
C SER A 208 0.71 -0.47 -9.43
N ALA A 209 -0.52 -0.98 -9.61
CA ALA A 209 -0.88 -1.70 -10.83
C ALA A 209 -0.66 -0.83 -12.08
N GLY A 210 -0.16 -1.43 -13.16
CA GLY A 210 0.24 -0.74 -14.38
C GLY A 210 1.69 -0.24 -14.38
N GLN A 211 2.35 -0.13 -13.23
CA GLN A 211 3.74 0.34 -13.11
C GLN A 211 4.72 -0.76 -13.51
N VAL A 212 5.83 -0.35 -14.13
CA VAL A 212 6.98 -1.21 -14.41
C VAL A 212 7.95 -1.13 -13.24
N VAL A 213 8.35 -2.28 -12.71
CA VAL A 213 9.29 -2.42 -11.59
C VAL A 213 10.49 -3.26 -11.99
N ASN A 214 11.62 -3.03 -11.34
CA ASN A 214 12.82 -3.84 -11.49
C ASN A 214 12.83 -4.97 -10.45
N GLY A 215 13.60 -6.03 -10.74
CA GLY A 215 13.85 -7.08 -9.74
C GLY A 215 14.50 -6.49 -8.48
N GLY A 216 13.97 -6.84 -7.30
CA GLY A 216 14.43 -6.32 -6.01
C GLY A 216 13.88 -4.93 -5.62
N GLN A 217 13.13 -4.26 -6.50
CA GLN A 217 12.49 -2.98 -6.16
C GLN A 217 11.36 -3.22 -5.16
N SER A 218 11.28 -2.39 -4.10
CA SER A 218 10.20 -2.43 -3.11
C SER A 218 8.84 -2.25 -3.78
N VAL A 219 7.90 -3.10 -3.42
CA VAL A 219 6.50 -3.05 -3.89
C VAL A 219 5.54 -2.87 -2.72
N LEU A 220 5.73 -3.62 -1.66
CA LEU A 220 4.91 -3.62 -0.45
C LEU A 220 5.81 -3.75 0.78
N THR A 221 5.38 -3.22 1.92
CA THR A 221 5.99 -3.50 3.22
C THR A 221 4.97 -4.25 4.08
N LEU A 222 5.39 -5.39 4.62
CA LEU A 222 4.60 -6.25 5.48
C LEU A 222 5.11 -6.16 6.91
N ALA A 223 4.28 -5.69 7.82
CA ALA A 223 4.52 -5.76 9.25
C ALA A 223 4.05 -7.12 9.80
N THR A 224 4.95 -7.83 10.46
CA THR A 224 4.66 -9.09 11.13
C THR A 224 4.88 -8.90 12.62
N GLY A 225 3.95 -9.33 13.44
CA GLY A 225 4.00 -9.24 14.91
C GLY A 225 2.61 -9.46 15.48
N GLU A 226 2.52 -10.05 16.64
CA GLU A 226 1.30 -10.03 17.44
C GLU A 226 1.12 -8.60 17.96
N ALA A 227 -0.07 -8.03 17.75
CA ALA A 227 -0.49 -6.76 18.34
C ALA A 227 -0.90 -6.98 19.79
#